data_9a8a73b8e99f24782b61a470abfcca08
#
_entry.id   9a8a73b8e99f24782b61a470abfcca08
#
_cell.length_a   1.000
_cell.length_b   1.000
_cell.length_c   1.000
_cell.angle_alpha   90.00
_cell.angle_beta   90.00
_cell.angle_gamma   90.00
#
_symmetry.space_group_name_H-M   'P 1'
#
loop_
_entity.id
_entity.type
_entity.pdbx_description
1 polymer ?
#
loop_
_entity_poly.entity_id
_entity_poly.type
_entity_poly.pdbx_seq_one_letter_code
_entity_poly.pdbx_strand_id
1 'polypeptide(L)'
;DFDSFEKIVNEIGGIDVTLDVPFQEITQWGYTFLLPAGDNHLDGQTALYYVRSRFSSSDFDRARRQQQVMFAIKKKVAETRLLSDPIRALTLVSSLKSDIQTDFNILDINGLLGLARELSLSLDTMKRYVLSTENLLSESRENGMYILLPKGDSFQQLKVFFRDILG
;
A
#
# COMPACT_ATOMS: atom_id res chain seq x y z
N ASP A 1 2.37 12.80 -4.71
CA ASP A 1 1.04 13.36 -4.41
C ASP A 1 -0.06 12.36 -4.81
N PHE A 2 -1.33 12.74 -4.65
CA PHE A 2 -2.45 11.84 -4.92
C PHE A 2 -2.70 11.65 -6.42
N ASP A 3 -2.45 12.68 -7.22
CA ASP A 3 -2.63 12.63 -8.67
C ASP A 3 -1.62 11.66 -9.30
N SER A 4 -0.38 11.66 -8.81
CA SER A 4 0.65 10.70 -9.24
C SER A 4 0.25 9.26 -8.90
N PHE A 5 -0.34 9.03 -7.72
CA PHE A 5 -0.83 7.70 -7.34
C PHE A 5 -1.93 7.21 -8.29
N GLU A 6 -2.93 8.05 -8.58
CA GLU A 6 -4.00 7.71 -9.52
C GLU A 6 -3.45 7.41 -10.91
N LYS A 7 -2.53 8.24 -11.41
CA LYS A 7 -1.88 8.02 -12.70
C LYS A 7 -1.13 6.69 -12.75
N ILE A 8 -0.31 6.39 -11.73
CA ILE A 8 0.44 5.11 -11.67
C ILE A 8 -0.52 3.93 -11.76
N VAL A 9 -1.58 3.93 -10.95
CA VAL A 9 -2.54 2.83 -10.95
C VAL A 9 -3.24 2.68 -12.29
N ASN A 10 -3.63 3.80 -12.92
CA ASN A 10 -4.28 3.79 -14.24
C ASN A 10 -3.33 3.31 -15.34
N GLU A 11 -2.07 3.75 -15.35
CA GLU A 11 -1.07 3.38 -16.36
C GLU A 11 -0.70 1.89 -16.33
N ILE A 12 -0.71 1.26 -15.15
CA ILE A 12 -0.51 -0.19 -15.05
C ILE A 12 -1.79 -0.98 -15.37
N GLY A 13 -2.89 -0.30 -15.71
CA GLY A 13 -4.17 -0.92 -16.07
C GLY A 13 -5.02 -1.32 -14.86
N GLY A 14 -4.97 -0.53 -13.77
CA GLY A 14 -5.67 -0.81 -12.52
C GLY A 14 -5.02 -1.92 -11.68
N ILE A 15 -5.59 -2.16 -10.51
CA ILE A 15 -5.13 -3.19 -9.57
C ILE A 15 -6.29 -4.06 -9.11
N ASP A 16 -6.01 -5.29 -8.74
CA ASP A 16 -6.99 -6.24 -8.25
C ASP A 16 -6.79 -6.47 -6.75
N VAL A 17 -7.84 -6.30 -5.97
CA VAL A 17 -7.86 -6.56 -4.52
C VAL A 17 -9.01 -7.49 -4.16
N THR A 18 -8.76 -8.44 -3.27
CA THR A 18 -9.79 -9.35 -2.76
C THR A 18 -10.18 -8.91 -1.35
N LEU A 19 -11.47 -8.77 -1.09
CA LEU A 19 -12.03 -8.38 0.20
C LEU A 19 -12.78 -9.56 0.83
N ASP A 20 -12.46 -9.88 2.07
CA ASP A 20 -13.17 -10.92 2.83
C ASP A 20 -14.59 -10.48 3.20
N VAL A 21 -14.76 -9.18 3.44
CA VAL A 21 -16.05 -8.55 3.75
C VAL A 21 -16.23 -7.28 2.92
N PRO A 22 -17.46 -6.83 2.65
CA PRO A 22 -17.69 -5.58 1.92
C PRO A 22 -17.04 -4.40 2.65
N PHE A 23 -16.45 -3.49 1.90
CA PHE A 23 -15.95 -2.23 2.42
C PHE A 23 -16.89 -1.09 2.07
N GLN A 24 -17.23 -0.25 3.05
CA GLN A 24 -18.13 0.89 2.85
C GLN A 24 -17.58 2.14 3.55
N GLU A 25 -17.59 3.26 2.83
CA GLU A 25 -17.34 4.59 3.36
C GLU A 25 -18.52 5.50 2.99
N ILE A 26 -19.21 6.04 4.00
CA ILE A 26 -20.52 6.68 3.79
C ILE A 26 -20.39 8.20 3.62
N THR A 27 -19.47 8.82 4.34
CA THR A 27 -19.49 10.29 4.55
C THR A 27 -18.32 11.02 3.94
N GLN A 28 -17.19 10.40 3.81
CA GLN A 28 -15.94 11.09 3.46
C GLN A 28 -15.95 11.70 2.04
N TRP A 29 -16.66 11.08 1.10
CA TRP A 29 -16.63 11.42 -0.33
C TRP A 29 -17.89 12.13 -0.82
N GLY A 30 -18.85 12.45 0.07
CA GLY A 30 -20.14 13.04 -0.28
C GLY A 30 -21.15 12.06 -0.89
N TYR A 31 -20.77 10.80 -1.04
CA TYR A 31 -21.61 9.68 -1.47
C TYR A 31 -21.14 8.39 -0.81
N THR A 32 -21.96 7.36 -0.86
CA THR A 32 -21.57 6.04 -0.36
C THR A 32 -20.61 5.39 -1.34
N PHE A 33 -19.36 5.22 -0.91
CA PHE A 33 -18.36 4.45 -1.62
C PHE A 33 -18.39 3.00 -1.12
N LEU A 34 -18.65 2.07 -2.02
CA LEU A 34 -18.84 0.64 -1.71
C LEU A 34 -17.96 -0.23 -2.59
N LEU A 35 -17.25 -1.17 -1.96
CA LEU A 35 -16.61 -2.30 -2.64
C LEU A 35 -17.22 -3.59 -2.08
N PRO A 36 -17.74 -4.50 -2.91
CA PRO A 36 -18.30 -5.76 -2.46
C PRO A 36 -17.22 -6.71 -1.91
N ALA A 37 -17.64 -7.72 -1.17
CA ALA A 37 -16.76 -8.84 -0.85
C ALA A 37 -16.37 -9.59 -2.12
N GLY A 38 -15.21 -10.25 -2.10
CA GLY A 38 -14.63 -10.93 -3.26
C GLY A 38 -13.66 -10.05 -4.04
N ASP A 39 -13.45 -10.38 -5.30
CA ASP A 39 -12.47 -9.72 -6.15
C ASP A 39 -13.01 -8.40 -6.69
N ASN A 40 -12.19 -7.35 -6.56
CA ASN A 40 -12.50 -6.00 -7.02
C ASN A 40 -11.36 -5.50 -7.90
N HIS A 41 -11.69 -5.00 -9.08
CA HIS A 41 -10.77 -4.29 -9.93
C HIS A 41 -10.89 -2.78 -9.65
N LEU A 42 -9.79 -2.15 -9.25
CA LEU A 42 -9.74 -0.74 -8.86
C LEU A 42 -8.94 0.06 -9.89
N ASP A 43 -9.54 1.09 -10.45
CA ASP A 43 -8.81 2.16 -11.14
C ASP A 43 -8.10 3.08 -10.13
N GLY A 44 -7.37 4.08 -10.63
CA GLY A 44 -6.59 4.99 -9.78
C GLY A 44 -7.43 5.72 -8.74
N GLN A 45 -8.59 6.26 -9.14
CA GLN A 45 -9.47 7.00 -8.24
C GLN A 45 -10.10 6.09 -7.18
N THR A 46 -10.59 4.94 -7.57
CA THR A 46 -11.19 3.95 -6.67
C THR A 46 -10.16 3.43 -5.68
N ALA A 47 -8.94 3.13 -6.13
CA ALA A 47 -7.84 2.73 -5.28
C ALA A 47 -7.46 3.84 -4.28
N LEU A 48 -7.42 5.11 -4.74
CA LEU A 48 -7.15 6.25 -3.87
C LEU A 48 -8.22 6.42 -2.79
N TYR A 49 -9.50 6.31 -3.14
CA TYR A 49 -10.59 6.38 -2.17
C TYR A 49 -10.49 5.25 -1.14
N TYR A 50 -10.21 4.04 -1.57
CA TYR A 50 -10.05 2.88 -0.71
C TYR A 50 -8.94 3.07 0.34
N VAL A 51 -7.76 3.58 -0.05
CA VAL A 51 -6.63 3.77 0.89
C VAL A 51 -6.76 5.01 1.77
N ARG A 52 -7.54 6.02 1.34
CA ARG A 52 -7.75 7.28 2.09
C ARG A 52 -8.95 7.27 3.00
N SER A 53 -9.89 6.37 2.80
CA SER A 53 -11.08 6.25 3.64
C SER A 53 -10.72 6.02 5.11
N ARG A 54 -11.29 6.80 6.01
CA ARG A 54 -10.93 6.78 7.44
C ARG A 54 -12.09 6.95 8.41
N PHE A 55 -13.26 7.38 7.95
CA PHE A 55 -14.39 7.64 8.85
C PHE A 55 -15.16 6.36 9.20
N SER A 56 -15.12 5.35 8.34
CA SER A 56 -15.80 4.06 8.54
C SER A 56 -14.93 2.98 9.17
N SER A 57 -13.68 3.29 9.56
CA SER A 57 -12.73 2.27 10.02
C SER A 57 -11.60 2.84 10.87
N SER A 58 -10.90 1.96 11.59
CA SER A 58 -9.75 2.32 12.41
C SER A 58 -8.52 2.70 11.56
N ASP A 59 -7.54 3.36 12.20
CA ASP A 59 -6.24 3.63 11.58
C ASP A 59 -5.48 2.34 11.24
N PHE A 60 -5.70 1.25 11.98
CA PHE A 60 -5.13 -0.06 11.67
C PHE A 60 -5.73 -0.65 10.39
N ASP A 61 -7.05 -0.50 10.20
CA ASP A 61 -7.71 -0.94 8.97
C ASP A 61 -7.23 -0.13 7.76
N ARG A 62 -7.00 1.16 7.96
CA ARG A 62 -6.39 2.01 6.93
C ARG A 62 -4.99 1.52 6.57
N ALA A 63 -4.15 1.21 7.56
CA ALA A 63 -2.81 0.67 7.32
C ALA A 63 -2.86 -0.67 6.57
N ARG A 64 -3.80 -1.56 6.90
CA ARG A 64 -4.02 -2.82 6.17
C ARG A 64 -4.41 -2.58 4.72
N ARG A 65 -5.34 -1.65 4.45
CA ARG A 65 -5.74 -1.29 3.08
C ARG A 65 -4.58 -0.72 2.27
N GLN A 66 -3.79 0.18 2.87
CA GLN A 66 -2.59 0.72 2.23
C GLN A 66 -1.60 -0.37 1.85
N GLN A 67 -1.32 -1.31 2.76
CA GLN A 67 -0.46 -2.46 2.47
C GLN A 67 -1.05 -3.35 1.38
N GLN A 68 -2.36 -3.60 1.41
CA GLN A 68 -3.05 -4.43 0.40
C GLN A 68 -2.92 -3.82 -0.99
N VAL A 69 -3.15 -2.51 -1.13
CA VAL A 69 -3.01 -1.79 -2.39
C VAL A 69 -1.56 -1.76 -2.88
N MET A 70 -0.59 -1.51 -1.99
CA MET A 70 0.83 -1.57 -2.36
C MET A 70 1.21 -2.96 -2.89
N PHE A 71 0.67 -4.01 -2.29
CA PHE A 71 0.89 -5.38 -2.74
C PHE A 71 0.23 -5.65 -4.10
N ALA A 72 -0.99 -5.15 -4.31
CA ALA A 72 -1.70 -5.27 -5.57
C ALA A 72 -0.97 -4.54 -6.72
N ILE A 73 -0.47 -3.32 -6.48
CA ILE A 73 0.37 -2.60 -7.44
C ILE A 73 1.60 -3.42 -7.81
N LYS A 74 2.33 -3.92 -6.79
CA LYS A 74 3.52 -4.74 -6.98
C LYS A 74 3.22 -5.98 -7.82
N LYS A 75 2.16 -6.72 -7.51
CA LYS A 75 1.70 -7.89 -8.26
C LYS A 75 1.38 -7.51 -9.72
N LYS A 76 0.62 -6.44 -9.93
CA LYS A 76 0.25 -5.96 -11.26
C LYS A 76 1.45 -5.58 -12.11
N VAL A 77 2.42 -4.87 -11.54
CA VAL A 77 3.68 -4.50 -12.22
C VAL A 77 4.46 -5.75 -12.64
N ALA A 78 4.51 -6.79 -11.80
CA ALA A 78 5.16 -8.05 -12.13
C ALA A 78 4.42 -8.80 -13.26
N GLU A 79 3.10 -8.90 -13.20
CA GLU A 79 2.25 -9.59 -14.18
C GLU A 79 2.27 -8.94 -15.56
N THR A 80 2.26 -7.61 -15.61
CA THR A 80 2.29 -6.86 -16.88
C THR A 80 3.64 -6.90 -17.58
N ARG A 81 4.64 -7.55 -16.98
CA ARG A 81 6.03 -7.55 -17.48
C ARG A 81 6.56 -6.15 -17.77
N LEU A 82 6.00 -5.14 -17.10
CA LEU A 82 6.40 -3.74 -17.28
C LEU A 82 7.91 -3.57 -17.07
N LEU A 83 8.48 -4.28 -16.10
CA LEU A 83 9.91 -4.27 -15.79
C LEU A 83 10.77 -5.00 -16.82
N SER A 84 10.16 -5.81 -17.69
CA SER A 84 10.84 -6.54 -18.77
C SER A 84 10.81 -5.78 -20.11
N ASP A 85 9.99 -4.73 -20.20
CA ASP A 85 9.88 -3.87 -21.38
C ASP A 85 10.44 -2.46 -21.06
N PRO A 86 11.70 -2.18 -21.42
CA PRO A 86 12.34 -0.90 -21.09
C PRO A 86 11.61 0.32 -21.66
N ILE A 87 10.94 0.15 -22.81
CA ILE A 87 10.23 1.26 -23.47
C ILE A 87 8.98 1.60 -22.68
N ARG A 88 8.20 0.61 -22.26
CA ARG A 88 7.01 0.82 -21.42
C ARG A 88 7.38 1.37 -20.03
N ALA A 89 8.43 0.83 -19.42
CA ALA A 89 8.93 1.34 -18.14
C ALA A 89 9.36 2.81 -18.26
N LEU A 90 10.07 3.18 -19.33
CA LEU A 90 10.48 4.55 -19.59
C LEU A 90 9.28 5.47 -19.85
N THR A 91 8.28 5.01 -20.60
CA THR A 91 7.04 5.76 -20.84
C THR A 91 6.31 6.06 -19.54
N LEU A 92 6.16 5.05 -18.65
CA LEU A 92 5.55 5.24 -17.34
C LEU A 92 6.33 6.26 -16.50
N VAL A 93 7.64 6.12 -16.40
CA VAL A 93 8.48 7.06 -15.63
C VAL A 93 8.40 8.48 -16.23
N SER A 94 8.36 8.60 -17.55
CA SER A 94 8.27 9.92 -18.23
C SER A 94 6.91 10.58 -18.03
N SER A 95 5.82 9.82 -17.98
CA SER A 95 4.48 10.35 -17.68
C SER A 95 4.34 10.90 -16.26
N LEU A 96 5.17 10.39 -15.34
CA LEU A 96 5.20 10.81 -13.94
C LEU A 96 6.20 11.93 -13.65
N LYS A 97 7.07 12.27 -14.61
CA LYS A 97 8.16 13.22 -14.42
C LYS A 97 7.70 14.61 -13.99
N SER A 98 6.53 15.06 -14.45
CA SER A 98 5.97 16.36 -14.08
C SER A 98 5.51 16.41 -12.61
N ASP A 99 5.22 15.27 -12.01
CA ASP A 99 4.53 15.15 -10.74
C ASP A 99 5.45 14.65 -9.62
N ILE A 100 6.62 14.10 -9.98
CA ILE A 100 7.63 13.59 -9.03
C ILE A 100 8.90 14.41 -9.16
N GLN A 101 9.22 15.18 -8.11
CA GLN A 101 10.55 15.79 -7.98
C GLN A 101 11.53 14.69 -7.57
N THR A 102 12.36 14.25 -8.49
CA THR A 102 13.37 13.21 -8.24
C THR A 102 14.67 13.61 -8.92
N ASP A 103 15.78 13.38 -8.25
CA ASP A 103 17.13 13.52 -8.80
C ASP A 103 17.49 12.34 -9.74
N PHE A 104 16.56 11.43 -9.98
CA PHE A 104 16.76 10.27 -10.84
C PHE A 104 16.96 10.72 -12.29
N ASN A 105 18.12 10.40 -12.84
CA ASN A 105 18.38 10.62 -14.27
C ASN A 105 17.66 9.52 -15.08
N ILE A 106 16.56 9.89 -15.75
CA ILE A 106 15.73 8.99 -16.57
C ILE A 106 16.55 8.29 -17.68
N LEU A 107 17.72 8.82 -18.03
CA LEU A 107 18.61 8.23 -19.02
C LEU A 107 19.44 7.05 -18.46
N ASP A 108 19.43 6.79 -17.16
CA ASP A 108 20.09 5.65 -16.57
C ASP A 108 19.21 4.39 -16.63
N ILE A 109 19.01 3.89 -17.86
CA ILE A 109 18.24 2.67 -18.15
C ILE A 109 18.82 1.46 -17.41
N ASN A 110 20.15 1.40 -17.22
CA ASN A 110 20.80 0.30 -16.51
C ASN A 110 20.47 0.30 -15.01
N GLY A 111 20.41 1.48 -14.39
CA GLY A 111 19.97 1.64 -13.00
C GLY A 111 18.51 1.23 -12.82
N LEU A 112 17.63 1.64 -13.74
CA LEU A 112 16.22 1.23 -13.74
C LEU A 112 16.04 -0.27 -13.92
N LEU A 113 16.76 -0.90 -14.84
CA LEU A 113 16.73 -2.36 -15.03
C LEU A 113 17.32 -3.11 -13.83
N GLY A 114 18.34 -2.57 -13.17
CA GLY A 114 18.88 -3.10 -11.92
C GLY A 114 17.86 -3.08 -10.81
N LEU A 115 17.22 -1.93 -10.57
CA LEU A 115 16.15 -1.76 -9.60
C LEU A 115 14.95 -2.69 -9.90
N ALA A 116 14.57 -2.80 -11.16
CA ALA A 116 13.48 -3.66 -11.61
C ALA A 116 13.77 -5.15 -11.31
N ARG A 117 15.00 -5.60 -11.52
CA ARG A 117 15.42 -6.98 -11.19
C ARG A 117 15.38 -7.21 -9.68
N GLU A 118 15.88 -6.29 -8.90
CA GLU A 118 15.92 -6.38 -7.45
C GLU A 118 14.50 -6.38 -6.84
N LEU A 119 13.61 -5.54 -7.34
CA LEU A 119 12.19 -5.54 -6.99
C LEU A 119 11.51 -6.86 -7.38
N SER A 120 11.79 -7.41 -8.55
CA SER A 120 11.23 -8.70 -8.99
C SER A 120 11.67 -9.84 -8.10
N LEU A 121 12.94 -9.90 -7.69
CA LEU A 121 13.49 -10.93 -6.81
C LEU A 121 12.90 -10.83 -5.39
N SER A 122 12.55 -9.65 -4.92
CA SER A 122 11.97 -9.44 -3.59
C SER A 122 10.45 -9.66 -3.54
N LEU A 123 9.80 -9.97 -4.68
CA LEU A 123 8.35 -10.13 -4.75
C LEU A 123 7.82 -11.25 -3.86
N ASP A 124 8.47 -12.41 -3.87
CA ASP A 124 8.01 -13.60 -3.16
C ASP A 124 8.32 -13.59 -1.65
N THR A 125 9.24 -12.72 -1.21
CA THR A 125 9.72 -12.68 0.17
C THR A 125 9.07 -11.59 1.04
N MET A 126 8.25 -10.71 0.46
CA MET A 126 7.66 -9.59 1.21
C MET A 126 6.55 -10.09 2.15
N LYS A 127 6.81 -10.01 3.46
CA LYS A 127 5.83 -10.26 4.51
C LYS A 127 5.15 -8.95 4.92
N ARG A 128 3.88 -9.03 5.28
CA ARG A 128 3.09 -7.87 5.73
C ARG A 128 2.80 -7.99 7.22
N TYR A 129 3.02 -6.91 7.96
CA TYR A 129 2.74 -6.86 9.38
C TYR A 129 2.06 -5.53 9.72
N VAL A 130 0.98 -5.58 10.48
CA VAL A 130 0.35 -4.42 11.09
C VAL A 130 0.30 -4.64 12.59
N LEU A 131 0.96 -3.76 13.34
CA LEU A 131 0.80 -3.72 14.79
C LEU A 131 -0.57 -3.13 15.11
N SER A 132 -1.37 -3.85 15.86
CA SER A 132 -2.74 -3.46 16.20
C SER A 132 -3.15 -3.95 17.59
N THR A 133 -4.30 -3.51 18.03
CA THR A 133 -4.91 -3.97 19.29
C THR A 133 -5.36 -5.44 19.24
N GLU A 134 -5.48 -6.00 18.05
CA GLU A 134 -5.77 -7.44 17.87
C GLU A 134 -4.55 -8.31 18.23
N ASN A 135 -3.32 -7.81 17.99
CA ASN A 135 -2.09 -8.57 18.22
C ASN A 135 -1.27 -8.11 19.43
N LEU A 136 -0.45 -7.08 19.30
CA LEU A 136 0.59 -6.74 20.27
C LEU A 136 0.32 -5.45 21.05
N LEU A 137 -0.74 -4.70 20.73
CA LEU A 137 -1.06 -3.44 21.37
C LEU A 137 -2.34 -3.56 22.19
N SER A 138 -2.47 -2.73 23.21
CA SER A 138 -3.69 -2.50 24.00
C SER A 138 -4.01 -1.02 24.02
N GLU A 139 -5.31 -0.69 24.02
CA GLU A 139 -5.77 0.67 24.19
C GLU A 139 -5.69 1.08 25.66
N SER A 140 -5.27 2.31 25.89
CA SER A 140 -5.24 2.93 27.22
C SER A 140 -5.57 4.42 27.12
N ARG A 141 -5.83 5.01 28.26
CA ARG A 141 -5.98 6.47 28.38
C ARG A 141 -5.11 6.98 29.48
N GLU A 142 -4.28 7.96 29.18
CA GLU A 142 -3.46 8.66 30.14
C GLU A 142 -3.72 10.15 30.05
N ASN A 143 -4.07 10.77 31.18
CA ASN A 143 -4.47 12.18 31.26
C ASN A 143 -5.60 12.58 30.26
N GLY A 144 -6.55 11.66 30.00
CA GLY A 144 -7.64 11.87 29.03
C GLY A 144 -7.25 11.66 27.57
N MET A 145 -5.97 11.45 27.27
CA MET A 145 -5.48 11.17 25.91
C MET A 145 -5.54 9.68 25.61
N TYR A 146 -5.97 9.34 24.40
CA TYR A 146 -5.90 7.97 23.89
C TYR A 146 -4.44 7.61 23.58
N ILE A 147 -3.98 6.51 24.13
CA ILE A 147 -2.64 5.98 23.89
C ILE A 147 -2.70 4.48 23.57
N LEU A 148 -1.69 4.00 22.89
CA LEU A 148 -1.47 2.58 22.62
C LEU A 148 -0.27 2.10 23.43
N LEU A 149 -0.47 1.05 24.21
CA LEU A 149 0.58 0.42 25.00
C LEU A 149 0.84 -1.00 24.48
N PRO A 150 2.06 -1.54 24.70
CA PRO A 150 2.32 -2.95 24.46
C PRO A 150 1.41 -3.82 25.34
N LYS A 151 0.89 -4.92 24.82
CA LYS A 151 0.15 -5.91 25.65
C LYS A 151 1.05 -6.44 26.77
N GLY A 152 0.49 -6.51 27.97
CA GLY A 152 1.20 -6.98 29.16
C GLY A 152 2.22 -6.00 29.74
N ASP A 153 2.07 -4.71 29.43
CA ASP A 153 2.93 -3.61 29.90
C ASP A 153 4.44 -3.83 29.69
N SER A 154 4.78 -4.63 28.67
CA SER A 154 6.15 -5.01 28.38
C SER A 154 6.48 -4.92 26.89
N PHE A 155 7.57 -4.24 26.57
CA PHE A 155 8.11 -4.19 25.21
C PHE A 155 8.75 -5.51 24.75
N GLN A 156 8.80 -6.54 25.60
CA GLN A 156 9.49 -7.79 25.28
C GLN A 156 8.87 -8.51 24.08
N GLN A 157 7.55 -8.57 24.00
CA GLN A 157 6.86 -9.18 22.87
C GLN A 157 7.09 -8.44 21.56
N LEU A 158 7.12 -7.10 21.60
CA LEU A 158 7.48 -6.27 20.44
C LEU A 158 8.92 -6.52 20.00
N LYS A 159 9.86 -6.61 20.94
CA LYS A 159 11.27 -6.91 20.64
C LYS A 159 11.43 -8.28 19.97
N VAL A 160 10.74 -9.30 20.47
CA VAL A 160 10.74 -10.64 19.85
C VAL A 160 10.17 -10.56 18.44
N PHE A 161 9.02 -9.93 18.29
CA PHE A 161 8.35 -9.77 16.99
C PHE A 161 9.26 -9.08 15.95
N PHE A 162 9.91 -7.95 16.31
CA PHE A 162 10.83 -7.27 15.40
C PHE A 162 12.08 -8.07 15.11
N ARG A 163 12.63 -8.77 16.09
CA ARG A 163 13.78 -9.67 15.85
C ARG A 163 13.42 -10.77 14.85
N ASP A 164 12.23 -11.38 14.97
CA ASP A 164 11.80 -12.48 14.11
C ASP A 164 11.44 -12.02 12.68
N ILE A 165 11.20 -10.71 12.49
CA ILE A 165 11.00 -10.10 11.16
C ILE A 165 12.32 -9.75 10.50
N LEU A 166 13.30 -9.26 11.27
CA LEU A 166 14.55 -8.70 10.77
C LEU A 166 15.67 -9.74 10.68
N GLY A 167 15.53 -10.87 11.37
CA GLY A 167 16.53 -11.93 11.47
C GLY A 167 16.50 -12.96 10.47
#